data_d4eda52fb63f8950716a3aadcc7e3ec2
#
_entry.id   d4eda52fb63f8950716a3aadcc7e3ec2
#
_cell.length_a   1.000
_cell.length_b   1.000
_cell.length_c   1.000
_cell.angle_alpha   90.00
_cell.angle_beta   90.00
_cell.angle_gamma   90.00
#
_symmetry.space_group_name_H-M   'P 1'
#
loop_
_entity.id
_entity.type
_entity.pdbx_description
1 polymer ?
#
loop_
_entity_poly.entity_id
_entity_poly.type
_entity_poly.pdbx_seq_one_letter_code
_entity_poly.pdbx_strand_id
1 'polypeptide(L)'
;MYITNQPAVARIAEDAGVDWIFVDMEFIGKDKRQGGLDTVQNHHTIEDVSNIKKSLKRAQVIVRVNPIHDALDNYPSSKNEIDGAILAGADIVMLPYFHTVQEVEDFINYVGGRAKTCLLLETPEAAILLDEILQVPGIDMVHIGLNDLHLAMGMSFMFQLLSDGVVEQLAKK
;
A
#
# COMPACT_ATOMS: atom_id res chain seq x y z
N MET A 1 5.88 -3.84 -10.86
CA MET A 1 4.55 -3.39 -10.43
C MET A 1 4.03 -2.32 -11.36
N TYR A 2 2.75 -2.36 -11.75
CA TYR A 2 2.11 -1.38 -12.63
C TYR A 2 0.72 -1.01 -12.10
N ILE A 3 0.43 0.30 -11.98
CA ILE A 3 -0.82 0.80 -11.41
C ILE A 3 -1.87 1.01 -12.51
N THR A 4 -3.02 0.37 -12.38
CA THR A 4 -4.18 0.55 -13.28
C THR A 4 -5.44 -0.11 -12.72
N ASN A 5 -6.60 0.43 -13.06
CA ASN A 5 -7.92 -0.19 -12.86
C ASN A 5 -8.56 -0.64 -14.19
N GLN A 6 -7.80 -0.56 -15.31
CA GLN A 6 -8.29 -0.93 -16.64
C GLN A 6 -7.84 -2.36 -17.00
N PRO A 7 -8.75 -3.34 -17.13
CA PRO A 7 -8.40 -4.73 -17.44
C PRO A 7 -7.59 -4.91 -18.72
N ALA A 8 -7.84 -4.09 -19.76
CA ALA A 8 -7.08 -4.16 -21.00
C ALA A 8 -5.61 -3.74 -20.80
N VAL A 9 -5.37 -2.67 -20.01
CA VAL A 9 -4.02 -2.20 -19.68
C VAL A 9 -3.31 -3.21 -18.79
N ALA A 10 -4.01 -3.80 -17.82
CA ALA A 10 -3.46 -4.82 -16.93
C ALA A 10 -2.95 -6.05 -17.71
N ARG A 11 -3.69 -6.51 -18.73
CA ARG A 11 -3.23 -7.61 -19.60
C ARG A 11 -2.00 -7.24 -20.40
N ILE A 12 -1.94 -6.02 -20.97
CA ILE A 12 -0.75 -5.54 -21.69
C ILE A 12 0.47 -5.51 -20.75
N ALA A 13 0.29 -5.03 -19.53
CA ALA A 13 1.36 -5.00 -18.54
C ALA A 13 1.82 -6.42 -18.16
N GLU A 14 0.88 -7.35 -17.95
CA GLU A 14 1.18 -8.76 -17.68
C GLU A 14 1.94 -9.42 -18.85
N ASP A 15 1.49 -9.21 -20.08
CA ASP A 15 2.13 -9.73 -21.28
C ASP A 15 3.55 -9.15 -21.46
N ALA A 16 3.78 -7.92 -21.00
CA ALA A 16 5.10 -7.28 -20.97
C ALA A 16 6.00 -7.77 -19.82
N GLY A 17 5.54 -8.71 -18.97
CA GLY A 17 6.32 -9.31 -17.92
C GLY A 17 6.17 -8.66 -16.54
N VAL A 18 5.15 -7.83 -16.34
CA VAL A 18 4.85 -7.27 -15.01
C VAL A 18 4.27 -8.35 -14.11
N ASP A 19 4.81 -8.46 -12.88
CA ASP A 19 4.40 -9.48 -11.90
C ASP A 19 3.24 -9.04 -11.03
N TRP A 20 3.10 -7.72 -10.77
CA TRP A 20 2.06 -7.18 -9.89
C TRP A 20 1.28 -6.05 -10.56
N ILE A 21 -0.04 -6.19 -10.58
CA ILE A 21 -0.96 -5.10 -10.95
C ILE A 21 -1.45 -4.44 -9.67
N PHE A 22 -1.25 -3.13 -9.58
CA PHE A 22 -1.52 -2.35 -8.38
C PHE A 22 -2.86 -1.63 -8.51
N VAL A 23 -3.78 -1.94 -7.61
CA VAL A 23 -5.08 -1.25 -7.46
C VAL A 23 -5.01 -0.38 -6.21
N ASP A 24 -5.15 0.93 -6.39
CA ASP A 24 -4.99 1.92 -5.33
C ASP A 24 -6.34 2.41 -4.82
N MET A 25 -6.78 1.88 -3.66
CA MET A 25 -8.00 2.31 -2.99
C MET A 25 -7.74 3.30 -1.84
N GLU A 26 -6.50 3.75 -1.65
CA GLU A 26 -6.19 4.73 -0.63
C GLU A 26 -6.80 6.09 -0.96
N PHE A 27 -7.65 6.58 -0.06
CA PHE A 27 -8.34 7.86 -0.19
C PHE A 27 -8.30 8.69 1.10
N ILE A 28 -8.47 8.04 2.27
CA ILE A 28 -8.60 8.70 3.56
C ILE A 28 -7.32 9.50 3.89
N GLY A 29 -7.49 10.81 4.09
CA GLY A 29 -6.40 11.72 4.47
C GLY A 29 -5.43 12.11 3.35
N LYS A 30 -5.53 11.50 2.15
CA LYS A 30 -4.61 11.75 1.03
C LYS A 30 -4.69 13.20 0.54
N ASP A 31 -5.89 13.76 0.41
CA ASP A 31 -6.09 15.16 0.02
C ASP A 31 -5.40 16.17 0.95
N LYS A 32 -5.36 15.86 2.26
CA LYS A 32 -4.70 16.74 3.24
C LYS A 32 -3.17 16.69 3.14
N ARG A 33 -2.62 15.50 2.81
CA ARG A 33 -1.16 15.30 2.72
C ARG A 33 -0.59 15.79 1.39
N GLN A 34 -1.32 15.58 0.31
CA GLN A 34 -0.86 15.81 -1.06
C GLN A 34 -1.66 16.92 -1.78
N GLY A 35 -2.58 17.59 -1.09
CA GLY A 35 -3.38 18.69 -1.64
C GLY A 35 -2.49 19.85 -2.14
N GLY A 36 -2.62 20.18 -3.43
CA GLY A 36 -1.82 21.22 -4.09
C GLY A 36 -0.49 20.73 -4.70
N LEU A 37 -0.15 19.45 -4.58
CA LEU A 37 0.97 18.82 -5.28
C LEU A 37 0.51 18.25 -6.64
N ASP A 38 1.40 18.25 -7.63
CA ASP A 38 1.18 17.60 -8.93
C ASP A 38 1.37 16.09 -8.80
N THR A 39 0.46 15.43 -8.07
CA THR A 39 0.45 13.99 -7.84
C THR A 39 -0.81 13.37 -8.41
N VAL A 40 -0.65 12.22 -9.08
CA VAL A 40 -1.81 11.45 -9.59
C VAL A 40 -2.51 10.80 -8.40
N GLN A 41 -3.76 11.20 -8.16
CA GLN A 41 -4.64 10.54 -7.19
C GLN A 41 -5.54 9.53 -7.91
N ASN A 42 -5.47 8.28 -7.50
CA ASN A 42 -6.34 7.23 -8.02
C ASN A 42 -7.59 7.09 -7.14
N HIS A 43 -8.69 6.70 -7.77
CA HIS A 43 -9.97 6.43 -7.10
C HIS A 43 -10.45 5.03 -7.51
N HIS A 44 -9.60 4.03 -7.27
CA HIS A 44 -9.97 2.65 -7.59
C HIS A 44 -10.91 2.09 -6.52
N THR A 45 -11.70 1.10 -6.91
CA THR A 45 -12.75 0.51 -6.10
C THR A 45 -12.55 -1.00 -5.90
N ILE A 46 -13.29 -1.60 -4.97
CA ILE A 46 -13.32 -3.07 -4.80
C ILE A 46 -13.80 -3.77 -6.10
N GLU A 47 -14.69 -3.15 -6.87
CA GLU A 47 -15.11 -3.68 -8.17
C GLU A 47 -13.96 -3.72 -9.17
N ASP A 48 -13.10 -2.70 -9.16
CA ASP A 48 -11.89 -2.67 -9.99
C ASP A 48 -10.95 -3.83 -9.63
N VAL A 49 -10.76 -4.14 -8.34
CA VAL A 49 -9.97 -5.32 -7.89
C VAL A 49 -10.50 -6.59 -8.54
N SER A 50 -11.81 -6.83 -8.47
CA SER A 50 -12.45 -8.01 -9.05
C SER A 50 -12.30 -8.07 -10.58
N ASN A 51 -12.47 -6.93 -11.27
CA ASN A 51 -12.35 -6.84 -12.72
C ASN A 51 -10.90 -7.07 -13.19
N ILE A 52 -9.92 -6.48 -12.50
CA ILE A 52 -8.51 -6.71 -12.74
C ILE A 52 -8.17 -8.19 -12.51
N LYS A 53 -8.55 -8.76 -11.36
CA LYS A 53 -8.24 -10.17 -11.03
C LYS A 53 -8.74 -11.13 -12.09
N LYS A 54 -9.98 -10.95 -12.56
CA LYS A 54 -10.58 -11.79 -13.61
C LYS A 54 -9.87 -11.67 -14.97
N SER A 55 -9.17 -10.58 -15.21
CA SER A 55 -8.50 -10.33 -16.48
C SER A 55 -7.10 -10.93 -16.58
N LEU A 56 -6.47 -11.24 -15.46
CA LEU A 56 -5.10 -11.71 -15.36
C LEU A 56 -5.00 -13.24 -15.41
N LYS A 57 -3.88 -13.75 -15.88
CA LYS A 57 -3.54 -15.19 -15.93
C LYS A 57 -2.42 -15.56 -14.97
N ARG A 58 -1.46 -14.69 -14.77
CA ARG A 58 -0.20 -14.93 -14.05
C ARG A 58 0.09 -13.87 -12.98
N ALA A 59 -0.05 -12.60 -13.35
CA ALA A 59 0.29 -11.50 -12.46
C ALA A 59 -0.64 -11.49 -11.22
N GLN A 60 -0.07 -11.10 -10.09
CA GLN A 60 -0.80 -10.96 -8.82
C GLN A 60 -1.40 -9.56 -8.72
N VAL A 61 -2.53 -9.48 -8.00
CA VAL A 61 -3.17 -8.18 -7.68
C VAL A 61 -2.70 -7.74 -6.30
N ILE A 62 -2.03 -6.59 -6.25
CA ILE A 62 -1.70 -5.90 -5.02
C ILE A 62 -2.67 -4.75 -4.81
N VAL A 63 -3.31 -4.69 -3.64
CA VAL A 63 -4.31 -3.68 -3.31
C VAL A 63 -3.83 -2.84 -2.15
N ARG A 64 -3.68 -1.52 -2.37
CA ARG A 64 -3.45 -0.57 -1.28
C ARG A 64 -4.81 -0.17 -0.70
N VAL A 65 -5.02 -0.53 0.55
CA VAL A 65 -6.20 -0.13 1.34
C VAL A 65 -5.97 1.24 1.99
N ASN A 66 -6.95 1.75 2.72
CA ASN A 66 -6.77 2.95 3.52
C ASN A 66 -5.90 2.70 4.77
N PRO A 67 -5.29 3.74 5.37
CA PRO A 67 -4.68 3.64 6.71
C PRO A 67 -5.67 3.04 7.72
N ILE A 68 -5.18 2.45 8.81
CA ILE A 68 -6.06 1.85 9.83
C ILE A 68 -7.05 2.89 10.35
N HIS A 69 -8.33 2.56 10.31
CA HIS A 69 -9.44 3.44 10.72
C HIS A 69 -10.66 2.64 11.15
N ASP A 70 -11.48 3.26 12.01
CA ASP A 70 -12.84 2.80 12.30
C ASP A 70 -13.78 3.11 11.13
N ALA A 71 -15.00 2.55 11.18
CA ALA A 71 -16.01 2.87 10.18
C ALA A 71 -16.33 4.37 10.18
N LEU A 72 -16.33 4.97 9.01
CA LEU A 72 -16.74 6.36 8.77
C LEU A 72 -18.03 6.37 7.93
N ASP A 73 -18.72 7.52 7.85
CA ASP A 73 -20.01 7.62 7.15
C ASP A 73 -19.98 7.09 5.70
N ASN A 74 -18.85 7.25 5.00
CA ASN A 74 -18.69 6.85 3.60
C ASN A 74 -17.69 5.71 3.39
N TYR A 75 -17.08 5.18 4.47
CA TYR A 75 -16.07 4.13 4.39
C TYR A 75 -16.33 3.03 5.42
N PRO A 76 -16.25 1.75 5.01
CA PRO A 76 -16.27 0.64 5.96
C PRO A 76 -15.06 0.74 6.89
N SER A 77 -15.08 0.04 8.03
CA SER A 77 -13.87 -0.10 8.85
C SER A 77 -12.74 -0.80 8.08
N SER A 78 -11.49 -0.56 8.49
CA SER A 78 -10.32 -1.23 7.88
C SER A 78 -10.48 -2.74 7.79
N LYS A 79 -11.05 -3.39 8.83
CA LYS A 79 -11.34 -4.82 8.78
C LYS A 79 -12.25 -5.20 7.62
N ASN A 80 -13.36 -4.47 7.45
CA ASN A 80 -14.33 -4.76 6.39
C ASN A 80 -13.78 -4.41 5.00
N GLU A 81 -12.96 -3.36 4.89
CA GLU A 81 -12.28 -3.00 3.64
C GLU A 81 -11.30 -4.10 3.22
N ILE A 82 -10.46 -4.57 4.14
CA ILE A 82 -9.49 -5.65 3.90
C ILE A 82 -10.22 -6.95 3.54
N ASP A 83 -11.29 -7.29 4.27
CA ASP A 83 -12.12 -8.46 3.96
C ASP A 83 -12.69 -8.35 2.54
N GLY A 84 -13.21 -7.19 2.15
CA GLY A 84 -13.73 -6.92 0.82
C GLY A 84 -12.66 -7.04 -0.28
N ALA A 85 -11.48 -6.48 -0.06
CA ALA A 85 -10.36 -6.56 -1.01
C ALA A 85 -9.91 -8.01 -1.26
N ILE A 86 -9.79 -8.80 -0.19
CA ILE A 86 -9.42 -10.22 -0.27
C ILE A 86 -10.49 -11.02 -1.00
N LEU A 87 -11.77 -10.81 -0.67
CA LEU A 87 -12.89 -11.46 -1.35
C LEU A 87 -12.99 -11.09 -2.83
N ALA A 88 -12.61 -9.86 -3.20
CA ALA A 88 -12.54 -9.41 -4.59
C ALA A 88 -11.37 -10.00 -5.37
N GLY A 89 -10.39 -10.62 -4.70
CA GLY A 89 -9.27 -11.34 -5.31
C GLY A 89 -7.90 -10.68 -5.15
N ALA A 90 -7.71 -9.84 -4.13
CA ALA A 90 -6.39 -9.36 -3.77
C ALA A 90 -5.47 -10.53 -3.37
N ASP A 91 -4.33 -10.67 -4.04
CA ASP A 91 -3.29 -11.63 -3.67
C ASP A 91 -2.37 -11.05 -2.60
N ILE A 92 -2.23 -9.73 -2.60
CA ILE A 92 -1.39 -8.96 -1.69
C ILE A 92 -2.20 -7.76 -1.21
N VAL A 93 -2.24 -7.52 0.10
CA VAL A 93 -2.83 -6.30 0.69
C VAL A 93 -1.71 -5.41 1.19
N MET A 94 -1.75 -4.12 0.83
CA MET A 94 -0.74 -3.14 1.23
C MET A 94 -1.35 -2.14 2.22
N LEU A 95 -0.74 -2.03 3.42
CA LEU A 95 -1.05 -1.04 4.43
C LEU A 95 -0.23 0.24 4.20
N PRO A 96 -0.85 1.40 3.91
CA PRO A 96 -0.16 2.67 3.82
C PRO A 96 -0.14 3.41 5.16
N TYR A 97 0.70 4.41 5.27
CA TYR A 97 0.66 5.55 6.20
C TYR A 97 0.43 5.18 7.68
N PHE A 98 1.01 4.08 8.13
CA PHE A 98 0.98 3.65 9.53
C PHE A 98 2.08 4.36 10.35
N HIS A 99 1.84 4.53 11.65
CA HIS A 99 2.72 5.25 12.57
C HIS A 99 3.15 4.41 13.78
N THR A 100 2.43 3.32 14.06
CA THR A 100 2.60 2.54 15.28
C THR A 100 2.72 1.05 15.00
N VAL A 101 3.32 0.31 15.92
CA VAL A 101 3.36 -1.17 15.88
C VAL A 101 1.95 -1.74 15.97
N GLN A 102 1.06 -1.14 16.77
CA GLN A 102 -0.31 -1.60 16.95
C GLN A 102 -1.11 -1.56 15.63
N GLU A 103 -0.97 -0.53 14.80
CA GLU A 103 -1.63 -0.47 13.49
C GLU A 103 -1.17 -1.61 12.57
N VAL A 104 0.12 -1.99 12.66
CA VAL A 104 0.65 -3.14 11.91
C VAL A 104 0.08 -4.46 12.45
N GLU A 105 0.02 -4.64 13.77
CA GLU A 105 -0.58 -5.84 14.38
C GLU A 105 -2.06 -5.98 14.00
N ASP A 106 -2.83 -4.88 14.05
CA ASP A 106 -4.25 -4.87 13.65
C ASP A 106 -4.39 -5.24 12.17
N PHE A 107 -3.55 -4.68 11.29
CA PHE A 107 -3.53 -5.01 9.87
C PHE A 107 -3.26 -6.51 9.64
N ILE A 108 -2.21 -7.06 10.26
CA ILE A 108 -1.87 -8.47 10.14
C ILE A 108 -3.01 -9.37 10.63
N ASN A 109 -3.63 -9.01 11.76
CA ASN A 109 -4.78 -9.71 12.31
C ASN A 109 -6.00 -9.67 11.36
N TYR A 110 -6.26 -8.51 10.72
CA TYR A 110 -7.36 -8.37 9.76
C TYR A 110 -7.12 -9.16 8.48
N VAL A 111 -5.88 -9.21 7.98
CA VAL A 111 -5.53 -10.08 6.83
C VAL A 111 -5.64 -11.56 7.21
N GLY A 112 -5.21 -11.95 8.41
CA GLY A 112 -5.37 -13.29 8.98
C GLY A 112 -4.81 -14.42 8.10
N GLY A 113 -3.69 -14.17 7.40
CA GLY A 113 -3.02 -15.14 6.53
C GLY A 113 -3.79 -15.51 5.25
N ARG A 114 -4.87 -14.77 4.92
CA ARG A 114 -5.69 -15.04 3.71
C ARG A 114 -5.12 -14.44 2.42
N ALA A 115 -4.22 -13.48 2.55
CA ALA A 115 -3.45 -12.87 1.47
C ALA A 115 -2.04 -12.57 1.98
N LYS A 116 -1.10 -12.26 1.10
CA LYS A 116 0.20 -11.72 1.50
C LYS A 116 0.06 -10.30 2.02
N THR A 117 0.93 -9.93 2.95
CA THR A 117 0.96 -8.60 3.55
C THR A 117 2.12 -7.78 3.01
N CYS A 118 1.86 -6.51 2.74
CA CYS A 118 2.87 -5.54 2.35
C CYS A 118 2.73 -4.27 3.20
N LEU A 119 3.77 -3.85 3.87
CA LEU A 119 3.80 -2.58 4.58
C LEU A 119 4.38 -1.50 3.67
N LEU A 120 3.69 -0.37 3.51
CA LEU A 120 4.23 0.81 2.82
C LEU A 120 4.86 1.75 3.86
N LEU A 121 6.18 1.60 4.04
CA LEU A 121 6.97 2.39 4.98
C LEU A 121 7.18 3.80 4.41
N GLU A 122 6.40 4.76 4.87
CA GLU A 122 6.39 6.12 4.31
C GLU A 122 6.19 7.23 5.37
N THR A 123 6.29 6.87 6.67
CA THR A 123 6.22 7.82 7.79
C THR A 123 7.53 7.79 8.59
N PRO A 124 7.99 8.94 9.13
CA PRO A 124 9.18 8.99 9.98
C PRO A 124 9.05 8.14 11.24
N GLU A 125 7.85 8.07 11.83
CA GLU A 125 7.56 7.29 13.03
C GLU A 125 7.76 5.80 12.75
N ALA A 126 7.20 5.30 11.64
CA ALA A 126 7.39 3.90 11.22
C ALA A 126 8.86 3.59 10.92
N ALA A 127 9.61 4.54 10.34
CA ALA A 127 11.05 4.37 10.09
C ALA A 127 11.85 4.24 11.39
N ILE A 128 11.49 4.99 12.44
CA ILE A 128 12.09 4.90 13.78
C ILE A 128 11.76 3.55 14.43
N LEU A 129 10.51 3.12 14.35
CA LEU A 129 9.99 1.89 14.97
C LEU A 129 10.24 0.63 14.14
N LEU A 130 10.98 0.72 13.01
CA LEU A 130 11.10 -0.38 12.05
C LEU A 130 11.60 -1.68 12.67
N ASP A 131 12.55 -1.61 13.61
CA ASP A 131 13.09 -2.81 14.28
C ASP A 131 12.03 -3.53 15.12
N GLU A 132 11.12 -2.79 15.76
CA GLU A 132 9.99 -3.33 16.53
C GLU A 132 8.92 -3.87 15.57
N ILE A 133 8.59 -3.13 14.51
CA ILE A 133 7.63 -3.53 13.48
C ILE A 133 8.04 -4.86 12.84
N LEU A 134 9.31 -5.05 12.51
CA LEU A 134 9.80 -6.27 11.89
C LEU A 134 9.75 -7.51 12.81
N GLN A 135 9.47 -7.34 14.12
CA GLN A 135 9.21 -8.45 15.04
C GLN A 135 7.76 -8.94 14.97
N VAL A 136 6.84 -8.17 14.37
CA VAL A 136 5.44 -8.59 14.22
C VAL A 136 5.36 -9.75 13.25
N PRO A 137 4.86 -10.92 13.67
CA PRO A 137 4.80 -12.10 12.80
C PRO A 137 3.73 -11.89 11.70
N GLY A 138 4.01 -12.36 10.49
CA GLY A 138 3.05 -12.32 9.38
C GLY A 138 3.26 -11.17 8.40
N ILE A 139 4.36 -10.42 8.50
CA ILE A 139 4.79 -9.47 7.48
C ILE A 139 5.53 -10.24 6.38
N ASP A 140 5.03 -10.16 5.14
CA ASP A 140 5.68 -10.78 3.98
C ASP A 140 6.62 -9.84 3.26
N MET A 141 6.27 -8.53 3.20
CA MET A 141 7.00 -7.54 2.41
C MET A 141 6.96 -6.15 3.06
N VAL A 142 8.01 -5.37 2.81
CA VAL A 142 8.05 -3.94 3.09
C VAL A 142 8.39 -3.20 1.79
N HIS A 143 7.60 -2.20 1.45
CA HIS A 143 7.84 -1.27 0.36
C HIS A 143 8.17 0.12 0.94
N ILE A 144 9.28 0.73 0.53
CA ILE A 144 9.64 2.07 1.02
C ILE A 144 9.01 3.12 0.12
N GLY A 145 8.07 3.91 0.66
CA GLY A 145 7.35 4.97 -0.03
C GLY A 145 8.11 6.29 0.02
N LEU A 146 8.79 6.66 -1.06
CA LEU A 146 9.64 7.85 -1.06
C LEU A 146 8.84 9.16 -1.00
N ASN A 147 7.65 9.20 -1.60
CA ASN A 147 6.90 10.45 -1.74
C ASN A 147 6.43 11.01 -0.39
N ASP A 148 5.69 10.24 0.39
CA ASP A 148 5.18 10.72 1.67
C ASP A 148 6.32 10.82 2.71
N LEU A 149 7.30 9.91 2.66
CA LEU A 149 8.46 9.95 3.57
C LEU A 149 9.28 11.23 3.40
N HIS A 150 9.62 11.64 2.14
CA HIS A 150 10.41 12.87 1.93
C HIS A 150 9.64 14.13 2.36
N LEU A 151 8.34 14.18 2.11
CA LEU A 151 7.49 15.29 2.53
C LEU A 151 7.44 15.41 4.06
N ALA A 152 7.22 14.29 4.75
CA ALA A 152 7.18 14.24 6.20
C ALA A 152 8.53 14.58 6.85
N MET A 153 9.65 14.27 6.18
CA MET A 153 11.00 14.66 6.62
C MET A 153 11.39 16.11 6.23
N GLY A 154 10.49 16.86 5.58
CA GLY A 154 10.74 18.24 5.16
C GLY A 154 11.77 18.38 4.03
N MET A 155 11.98 17.33 3.25
CA MET A 155 12.91 17.34 2.13
C MET A 155 12.26 17.99 0.89
N SER A 156 13.05 18.69 0.10
CA SER A 156 12.54 19.38 -1.10
C SER A 156 12.52 18.50 -2.35
N PHE A 157 13.22 17.36 -2.33
CA PHE A 157 13.33 16.47 -3.47
C PHE A 157 13.26 15.00 -3.03
N MET A 158 12.30 14.27 -3.60
CA MET A 158 11.97 12.90 -3.22
C MET A 158 13.17 11.94 -3.27
N PHE A 159 14.02 12.04 -4.27
CA PHE A 159 15.16 11.15 -4.42
C PHE A 159 16.37 11.53 -3.52
N GLN A 160 16.26 12.59 -2.74
CA GLN A 160 17.24 12.91 -1.70
C GLN A 160 17.35 11.78 -0.67
N LEU A 161 16.26 11.08 -0.36
CA LEU A 161 16.24 9.89 0.50
C LEU A 161 17.20 8.79 0.04
N LEU A 162 17.42 8.68 -1.28
CA LEU A 162 18.38 7.72 -1.85
C LEU A 162 19.83 8.23 -1.70
N SER A 163 20.07 9.52 -2.04
CA SER A 163 21.42 10.10 -1.98
C SER A 163 21.96 10.23 -0.56
N ASP A 164 21.09 10.49 0.42
CA ASP A 164 21.45 10.65 1.82
C ASP A 164 21.58 9.30 2.57
N GLY A 165 21.34 8.18 1.86
CA GLY A 165 21.49 6.83 2.39
C GLY A 165 20.37 6.37 3.33
N VAL A 166 19.28 7.14 3.45
CA VAL A 166 18.13 6.78 4.32
C VAL A 166 17.52 5.45 3.88
N VAL A 167 17.23 5.30 2.58
CA VAL A 167 16.66 4.06 2.04
C VAL A 167 17.61 2.88 2.23
N GLU A 168 18.92 3.08 2.04
CA GLU A 168 19.90 2.03 2.25
C GLU A 168 19.93 1.56 3.72
N GLN A 169 19.82 2.49 4.66
CA GLN A 169 19.78 2.16 6.10
C GLN A 169 18.52 1.38 6.47
N LEU A 170 17.35 1.78 5.95
CA LEU A 170 16.10 1.07 6.17
C LEU A 170 16.10 -0.33 5.54
N ALA A 171 16.66 -0.46 4.33
CA ALA A 171 16.72 -1.74 3.62
C ALA A 171 17.71 -2.76 4.20
N LYS A 172 18.61 -2.33 5.11
CA LYS A 172 19.57 -3.22 5.80
C LYS A 172 19.00 -3.85 7.07
N LYS A 173 17.89 -3.38 7.55
CA LYS A 173 17.19 -3.96 8.70
C LYS A 173 16.41 -5.20 8.30
#